data_49fab6c466b5f0d29b7231cc15816851
#
_entry.id   49fab6c466b5f0d29b7231cc15816851
#
_cell.length_a   1.000
_cell.length_b   1.000
_cell.length_c   1.000
_cell.angle_alpha   90.00
_cell.angle_beta   90.00
_cell.angle_gamma   90.00
#
_symmetry.space_group_name_H-M   'P 1'
#
loop_
_entity.id
_entity.type
_entity.pdbx_description
1 polymer ?
#
loop_
_entity_poly.entity_id
_entity_poly.type
_entity_poly.pdbx_seq_one_letter_code
_entity_poly.pdbx_strand_id
1 'polypeptide(L)'
;LVDTGLLVALHAADYPYHALARHWLARHDGALHTVGSVLAETAWQLPARERARVADFVRRGAVRAHAPDLPGYARMAELLVKYADLDPDWADIELVWLAETSGIRRIATLDRADFGVYRLHGRQRFDIVWPR
;
A
#
# COMPACT_ATOMS: atom_id res chain seq x y z
N LEU A 1 4.61 1.32 4.94
CA LEU A 1 3.57 1.50 3.91
C LEU A 1 2.55 0.38 3.99
N VAL A 2 1.32 0.65 3.59
CA VAL A 2 0.28 -0.38 3.52
C VAL A 2 -0.30 -0.45 2.12
N ASP A 3 -0.45 -1.69 1.64
CA ASP A 3 -1.03 -2.03 0.37
C ASP A 3 -2.51 -2.46 0.55
N THR A 4 -3.21 -2.63 -0.54
CA THR A 4 -4.63 -2.97 -0.60
C THR A 4 -4.99 -4.21 0.23
N GLY A 5 -4.18 -5.27 0.15
CA GLY A 5 -4.46 -6.53 0.85
C GLY A 5 -4.58 -6.38 2.37
N LEU A 6 -3.75 -5.54 2.99
CA LEU A 6 -3.86 -5.26 4.43
C LEU A 6 -5.15 -4.50 4.75
N LEU A 7 -5.46 -3.45 3.99
CA LEU A 7 -6.64 -2.63 4.26
C LEU A 7 -7.95 -3.41 4.05
N VAL A 8 -8.02 -4.23 3.01
CA VAL A 8 -9.15 -5.14 2.82
C VAL A 8 -9.26 -6.11 3.99
N ALA A 9 -8.15 -6.73 4.39
CA ALA A 9 -8.13 -7.67 5.51
C ALA A 9 -8.57 -7.04 6.83
N LEU A 10 -8.21 -5.79 7.08
CA LEU A 10 -8.63 -5.07 8.29
C LEU A 10 -10.13 -4.80 8.33
N HIS A 11 -10.78 -4.60 7.17
CA HIS A 11 -12.17 -4.15 7.08
C HIS A 11 -13.16 -5.24 6.65
N ALA A 12 -12.70 -6.35 6.10
CA ALA A 12 -13.54 -7.46 5.66
C ALA A 12 -13.42 -8.62 6.64
N ALA A 13 -14.41 -8.78 7.54
CA ALA A 13 -14.37 -9.78 8.61
C ALA A 13 -14.34 -11.24 8.10
N ASP A 14 -14.86 -11.49 6.90
CA ASP A 14 -14.86 -12.79 6.25
C ASP A 14 -13.61 -13.09 5.42
N TYR A 15 -12.71 -12.10 5.30
CA TYR A 15 -11.47 -12.26 4.53
C TYR A 15 -10.49 -13.17 5.29
N PRO A 16 -9.82 -14.13 4.60
CA PRO A 16 -8.97 -15.11 5.28
C PRO A 16 -7.86 -14.52 6.15
N TYR A 17 -7.37 -13.34 5.80
CA TYR A 17 -6.29 -12.66 6.51
C TYR A 17 -6.77 -11.69 7.60
N HIS A 18 -8.08 -11.62 7.86
CA HIS A 18 -8.65 -10.63 8.79
C HIS A 18 -8.01 -10.69 10.19
N ALA A 19 -7.96 -11.87 10.78
CA ALA A 19 -7.39 -12.05 12.12
C ALA A 19 -5.89 -11.68 12.16
N LEU A 20 -5.14 -12.09 11.14
CA LEU A 20 -3.72 -11.75 11.03
C LEU A 20 -3.49 -10.24 10.89
N ALA A 21 -4.32 -9.57 10.09
CA ALA A 21 -4.22 -8.14 9.89
C ALA A 21 -4.50 -7.37 11.18
N ARG A 22 -5.57 -7.74 11.89
CA ARG A 22 -5.90 -7.13 13.18
C ARG A 22 -4.83 -7.36 14.23
N HIS A 23 -4.29 -8.57 14.29
CA HIS A 23 -3.20 -8.90 15.21
C HIS A 23 -1.95 -8.07 14.91
N TRP A 24 -1.59 -7.98 13.63
CA TRP A 24 -0.43 -7.18 13.22
C TRP A 24 -0.62 -5.70 13.56
N LEU A 25 -1.81 -5.14 13.26
CA LEU A 25 -2.10 -3.74 13.54
C LEU A 25 -2.02 -3.43 15.04
N ALA A 26 -2.54 -4.32 15.87
CA ALA A 26 -2.54 -4.14 17.33
C ALA A 26 -1.11 -4.09 17.92
N ARG A 27 -0.14 -4.66 17.23
CA ARG A 27 1.27 -4.72 17.65
C ARG A 27 2.17 -3.76 16.88
N HIS A 28 1.61 -3.04 15.91
CA HIS A 28 2.37 -2.11 15.11
C HIS A 28 2.47 -0.77 15.82
N ASP A 29 3.70 -0.29 15.98
CA ASP A 29 3.97 1.06 16.48
C ASP A 29 4.30 1.97 15.29
N GLY A 30 3.81 3.19 15.34
CA GLY A 30 4.08 4.21 14.33
C GLY A 30 2.93 4.42 13.35
N ALA A 31 3.09 5.43 12.48
CA ALA A 31 2.09 5.81 11.51
C ALA A 31 2.05 4.85 10.33
N LEU A 32 0.85 4.57 9.84
CA LEU A 32 0.64 3.88 8.57
C LEU A 32 0.55 4.91 7.45
N HIS A 33 1.14 4.60 6.30
CA HIS A 33 1.14 5.47 5.12
C HIS A 33 0.70 4.69 3.88
N THR A 34 -0.09 5.31 3.03
CA THR A 34 -0.55 4.73 1.78
C THR A 34 -0.78 5.83 0.72
N VAL A 35 -1.32 5.43 -0.41
CA VAL A 35 -1.61 6.30 -1.56
C VAL A 35 -3.08 6.18 -1.96
N GLY A 36 -3.58 7.19 -2.69
CA GLY A 36 -4.98 7.23 -3.08
C GLY A 36 -5.45 6.05 -3.92
N SER A 37 -4.60 5.52 -4.79
CA SER A 37 -4.94 4.35 -5.60
C SER A 37 -5.14 3.09 -4.77
N VAL A 38 -4.38 2.90 -3.70
CA VAL A 38 -4.59 1.80 -2.75
C VAL A 38 -5.95 1.95 -2.06
N LEU A 39 -6.31 3.15 -1.65
CA LEU A 39 -7.62 3.42 -1.03
C LEU A 39 -8.76 3.12 -2.01
N ALA A 40 -8.62 3.51 -3.27
CA ALA A 40 -9.62 3.24 -4.31
C ALA A 40 -9.77 1.74 -4.58
N GLU A 41 -8.68 1.00 -4.69
CA GLU A 41 -8.72 -0.47 -4.84
C GLU A 41 -9.35 -1.16 -3.64
N THR A 42 -9.01 -0.71 -2.44
CA THR A 42 -9.61 -1.21 -1.20
C THR A 42 -11.11 -1.00 -1.20
N ALA A 43 -11.56 0.22 -1.50
CA ALA A 43 -12.98 0.57 -1.56
C ALA A 43 -13.74 -0.26 -2.60
N TRP A 44 -13.12 -0.52 -3.74
CA TRP A 44 -13.70 -1.35 -4.80
C TRP A 44 -14.06 -2.75 -4.31
N GLN A 45 -13.25 -3.32 -3.41
CA GLN A 45 -13.43 -4.67 -2.89
C GLN A 45 -14.40 -4.76 -1.70
N LEU A 46 -14.88 -3.64 -1.19
CA LEU A 46 -15.66 -3.59 0.05
C LEU A 46 -17.09 -3.09 -0.23
N PRO A 47 -18.09 -3.55 0.55
CA PRO A 47 -19.44 -2.97 0.51
C PRO A 47 -19.45 -1.54 1.06
N ALA A 48 -20.51 -0.78 0.77
CA ALA A 48 -20.60 0.65 1.10
C ALA A 48 -20.35 0.97 2.57
N ARG A 49 -20.86 0.14 3.50
CA ARG A 49 -20.63 0.33 4.94
C ARG A 49 -19.15 0.25 5.29
N GLU A 50 -18.44 -0.70 4.72
CA GLU A 50 -17.01 -0.87 4.97
C GLU A 50 -16.17 0.21 4.28
N ARG A 51 -16.62 0.70 3.11
CA ARG A 51 -15.98 1.86 2.46
C ARG A 51 -16.03 3.10 3.36
N ALA A 52 -17.17 3.32 4.04
CA ALA A 52 -17.30 4.42 4.99
C ALA A 52 -16.31 4.27 6.16
N ARG A 53 -16.08 3.06 6.63
CA ARG A 53 -15.09 2.78 7.67
C ARG A 53 -13.66 3.04 7.21
N VAL A 54 -13.33 2.74 5.97
CA VAL A 54 -12.01 3.07 5.38
C VAL A 54 -11.83 4.59 5.35
N ALA A 55 -12.83 5.33 4.88
CA ALA A 55 -12.78 6.79 4.86
C ALA A 55 -12.60 7.36 6.28
N ASP A 56 -13.28 6.80 7.26
CA ASP A 56 -13.15 7.21 8.67
C ASP A 56 -11.78 6.85 9.24
N PHE A 57 -11.21 5.73 8.84
CA PHE A 57 -9.85 5.31 9.21
C PHE A 57 -8.81 6.36 8.77
N VAL A 58 -8.95 6.87 7.55
CA VAL A 58 -8.12 7.98 7.05
C VAL A 58 -8.40 9.27 7.82
N ARG A 59 -9.68 9.62 8.00
CA ARG A 59 -10.09 10.84 8.71
C ARG A 59 -9.51 10.93 10.12
N ARG A 60 -9.47 9.82 10.83
CA ARG A 60 -8.92 9.73 12.19
C ARG A 60 -7.40 9.71 12.23
N GLY A 61 -6.73 9.69 11.10
CA GLY A 61 -5.28 9.64 11.02
C GLY A 61 -4.67 8.26 11.28
N ALA A 62 -5.49 7.20 11.29
CA ALA A 62 -4.98 5.83 11.46
C ALA A 62 -4.12 5.39 10.27
N VAL A 63 -4.41 5.91 9.09
CA VAL A 63 -3.54 5.81 7.92
C VAL A 63 -3.48 7.18 7.23
N ARG A 64 -2.28 7.57 6.81
CA ARG A 64 -2.04 8.82 6.09
C ARG A 64 -1.98 8.56 4.60
N ALA A 65 -2.82 9.25 3.83
CA ALA A 65 -2.84 9.15 2.38
C ALA A 65 -1.93 10.22 1.77
N HIS A 66 -1.12 9.81 0.79
CA HIS A 66 -0.21 10.68 0.06
C HIS A 66 -0.57 10.71 -1.42
N ALA A 67 -0.28 11.83 -2.08
CA ALA A 67 -0.52 12.02 -3.50
C ALA A 67 0.76 12.53 -4.17
N PRO A 68 1.10 12.03 -5.39
CA PRO A 68 2.23 12.53 -6.13
C PRO A 68 2.02 13.98 -6.56
N ASP A 69 3.09 14.74 -6.58
CA ASP A 69 3.20 16.00 -7.29
C ASP A 69 3.59 15.77 -8.76
N LEU A 70 3.81 16.85 -9.54
CA LEU A 70 4.18 16.69 -10.94
C LEU A 70 5.50 15.91 -11.13
N PRO A 71 6.59 16.20 -10.39
CA PRO A 71 7.78 15.35 -10.42
C PRO A 71 7.51 13.90 -10.02
N GLY A 72 6.60 13.66 -9.07
CA GLY A 72 6.19 12.33 -8.66
C GLY A 72 5.55 11.54 -9.80
N TYR A 73 4.66 12.16 -10.55
CA TYR A 73 4.06 11.53 -11.75
C TYR A 73 5.11 11.25 -12.83
N ALA A 74 6.06 12.15 -13.03
CA ALA A 74 7.17 11.91 -13.95
C ALA A 74 7.98 10.67 -13.54
N ARG A 75 8.27 10.52 -12.24
CA ARG A 75 8.95 9.33 -11.71
C ARG A 75 8.12 8.07 -11.91
N MET A 76 6.82 8.12 -11.68
CA MET A 76 5.92 6.99 -11.92
C MET A 76 5.94 6.55 -13.39
N ALA A 77 5.95 7.49 -14.33
CA ALA A 77 6.06 7.19 -15.75
C ALA A 77 7.34 6.42 -16.06
N GLU A 78 8.49 6.83 -15.50
CA GLU A 78 9.76 6.10 -15.64
C GLU A 78 9.68 4.69 -15.07
N LEU A 79 9.10 4.53 -13.88
CA LEU A 79 8.96 3.24 -13.22
C LEU A 79 8.04 2.29 -14.00
N LEU A 80 6.93 2.80 -14.53
CA LEU A 80 6.02 2.00 -15.35
C LEU A 80 6.69 1.46 -16.60
N VAL A 81 7.56 2.23 -17.23
CA VAL A 81 8.36 1.77 -18.37
C VAL A 81 9.42 0.76 -17.92
N LYS A 82 10.13 1.06 -16.83
CA LYS A 82 11.18 0.17 -16.29
C LYS A 82 10.67 -1.22 -15.96
N TYR A 83 9.49 -1.31 -15.35
CA TYR A 83 8.88 -2.57 -14.91
C TYR A 83 7.79 -3.08 -15.85
N ALA A 84 7.76 -2.63 -17.10
CA ALA A 84 6.71 -2.99 -18.06
C ALA A 84 6.52 -4.50 -18.22
N ASP A 85 7.59 -5.29 -18.12
CA ASP A 85 7.53 -6.75 -18.22
C ASP A 85 6.74 -7.42 -17.10
N LEU A 86 6.61 -6.76 -15.95
CA LEU A 86 5.80 -7.23 -14.82
C LEU A 86 4.33 -6.83 -14.95
N ASP A 87 4.02 -5.96 -15.91
CA ASP A 87 2.68 -5.36 -16.03
C ASP A 87 2.19 -4.80 -14.68
N PRO A 88 2.92 -3.86 -14.06
CA PRO A 88 2.67 -3.45 -12.69
C PRO A 88 1.38 -2.65 -12.57
N ASP A 89 0.66 -2.84 -11.48
CA ASP A 89 -0.49 -2.02 -11.15
C ASP A 89 -0.06 -0.59 -10.85
N TRP A 90 -0.94 0.37 -11.16
CA TRP A 90 -0.73 1.77 -10.82
C TRP A 90 -0.46 1.97 -9.33
N ALA A 91 -1.21 1.30 -8.48
CA ALA A 91 -1.06 1.40 -7.02
C ALA A 91 0.32 0.94 -6.54
N ASP A 92 0.85 -0.13 -7.11
CA ASP A 92 2.20 -0.61 -6.81
C ASP A 92 3.24 0.46 -7.11
N ILE A 93 3.15 1.05 -8.28
CA ILE A 93 4.11 2.08 -8.72
C ILE A 93 3.98 3.35 -7.88
N GLU A 94 2.77 3.73 -7.51
CA GLU A 94 2.55 4.87 -6.62
C GLU A 94 3.15 4.60 -5.24
N LEU A 95 3.07 3.37 -4.73
CA LEU A 95 3.74 2.96 -3.47
C LEU A 95 5.27 2.98 -3.61
N VAL A 96 5.83 2.57 -4.75
CA VAL A 96 7.28 2.69 -4.99
C VAL A 96 7.69 4.16 -4.95
N TRP A 97 6.93 5.04 -5.61
CA TRP A 97 7.17 6.50 -5.53
C TRP A 97 7.14 6.99 -4.08
N LEU A 98 6.12 6.60 -3.31
CA LEU A 98 6.00 7.03 -1.91
C LEU A 98 7.19 6.53 -1.08
N ALA A 99 7.62 5.30 -1.27
CA ALA A 99 8.77 4.75 -0.59
C ALA A 99 10.05 5.52 -0.93
N GLU A 100 10.24 5.87 -2.18
CA GLU A 100 11.40 6.65 -2.63
C GLU A 100 11.43 8.05 -2.01
N THR A 101 10.28 8.73 -1.98
CA THR A 101 10.19 10.09 -1.45
C THR A 101 10.22 10.17 0.08
N SER A 102 9.64 9.20 0.76
CA SER A 102 9.56 9.17 2.23
C SER A 102 10.74 8.50 2.90
N GLY A 103 11.47 7.64 2.18
CA GLY A 103 12.49 6.77 2.76
C GLY A 103 11.92 5.56 3.50
N ILE A 104 10.61 5.35 3.51
CA ILE A 104 9.98 4.23 4.19
C ILE A 104 10.04 2.99 3.29
N ARG A 105 10.79 1.97 3.70
CA ARG A 105 10.91 0.72 2.95
C ARG A 105 10.03 -0.42 3.47
N ARG A 106 9.55 -0.31 4.69
CA ARG A 106 8.68 -1.34 5.29
C ARG A 106 7.31 -1.28 4.66
N ILE A 107 6.82 -2.42 4.18
CA ILE A 107 5.53 -2.52 3.51
C ILE A 107 4.76 -3.76 3.98
N ALA A 108 3.47 -3.57 4.25
CA ALA A 108 2.52 -4.65 4.49
C ALA A 108 1.76 -4.92 3.18
N THR A 109 2.04 -6.04 2.56
CA THR A 109 1.46 -6.44 1.26
C THR A 109 1.32 -7.94 1.14
N LEU A 110 0.30 -8.40 0.44
CA LEU A 110 0.16 -9.80 0.03
C LEU A 110 0.94 -10.13 -1.25
N ASP A 111 1.36 -9.11 -1.99
CA ASP A 111 2.11 -9.27 -3.25
C ASP A 111 3.61 -9.32 -3.00
N ARG A 112 4.08 -10.46 -2.51
CA ARG A 112 5.50 -10.69 -2.28
C ARG A 112 6.30 -10.82 -3.57
N ALA A 113 5.68 -11.28 -4.64
CA ALA A 113 6.35 -11.50 -5.92
C ALA A 113 6.81 -10.16 -6.50
N ASP A 114 5.89 -9.22 -6.71
CA ASP A 114 6.22 -7.94 -7.33
C ASP A 114 7.02 -7.03 -6.40
N PHE A 115 6.63 -6.90 -5.12
CA PHE A 115 7.39 -6.09 -4.18
C PHE A 115 8.76 -6.69 -3.83
N GLY A 116 8.98 -7.96 -4.11
CA GLY A 116 10.31 -8.58 -4.07
C GLY A 116 11.21 -8.16 -5.23
N VAL A 117 10.63 -7.70 -6.35
CA VAL A 117 11.36 -7.27 -7.54
C VAL A 117 11.63 -5.76 -7.54
N TYR A 118 10.65 -4.93 -7.13
CA TYR A 118 10.81 -3.48 -7.14
C TYR A 118 12.01 -3.04 -6.30
N ARG A 119 12.69 -1.99 -6.78
CA ARG A 119 13.86 -1.41 -6.10
C ARG A 119 13.68 0.10 -5.97
N LEU A 120 13.96 0.61 -4.78
CA LEU A 120 13.95 2.05 -4.51
C LEU A 120 15.23 2.66 -5.07
N HIS A 121 15.11 3.70 -5.88
CA HIS A 121 16.24 4.36 -6.54
C HIS A 121 17.15 3.35 -7.26
N GLY A 122 16.56 2.27 -7.80
CA GLY A 122 17.25 1.21 -8.52
C GLY A 122 18.11 0.27 -7.66
N ARG A 123 18.12 0.42 -6.33
CA ARG A 123 19.04 -0.33 -5.44
C ARG A 123 18.40 -0.98 -4.24
N GLN A 124 17.64 -0.22 -3.45
CA GLN A 124 17.15 -0.70 -2.16
C GLN A 124 15.92 -1.58 -2.30
N ARG A 125 15.86 -2.64 -1.50
CA ARG A 125 14.70 -3.54 -1.45
C ARG A 125 13.66 -3.03 -0.48
N PHE A 126 12.40 -3.39 -0.74
CA PHE A 126 11.35 -3.33 0.27
C PHE A 126 11.62 -4.34 1.37
N ASP A 127 11.23 -3.99 2.58
CA ASP A 127 11.15 -4.89 3.73
C ASP A 127 9.67 -5.26 3.93
N ILE A 128 9.29 -6.48 3.51
CA ILE A 128 7.91 -6.95 3.58
C ILE A 128 7.64 -7.44 5.01
N VAL A 129 6.81 -6.68 5.74
CA VAL A 129 6.59 -6.88 7.17
C VAL A 129 5.30 -7.61 7.51
N TRP A 130 4.41 -7.83 6.53
CA TRP A 130 3.15 -8.54 6.72
C TRP A 130 2.72 -9.18 5.40
N PRO A 131 2.06 -10.37 5.42
CA PRO A 131 1.86 -11.24 6.57
C PRO A 131 3.14 -11.98 6.97
N ARG A 132 3.22 -12.31 8.25
CA ARG A 132 4.34 -13.08 8.81
C ARG A 132 3.83 -14.22 9.66
#